data_827927da4047030e229bff2cac16b52e
#
_entry.id   827927da4047030e229bff2cac16b52e
#
_cell.length_a   1.000
_cell.length_b   1.000
_cell.length_c   1.000
_cell.angle_alpha   90.00
_cell.angle_beta   90.00
_cell.angle_gamma   90.00
#
_symmetry.space_group_name_H-M   'P 1'
#
loop_
_entity.id
_entity.type
_entity.pdbx_description
1 polymer ?
#
loop_
_entity_poly.entity_id
_entity_poly.type
_entity_poly.pdbx_seq_one_letter_code
_entity_poly.pdbx_strand_id
1 'polypeptide(L)'
;MLNKQYYVEKAKVEKLIARKNQKTDFYNGIYDRYEYPVLTREFAPVEWRYDLNPKTNPNFQERLGINAVMNSGAIELNGKYYLVVRVEGNDRKSFFAVAESDTGIDGFHFWDYPVVLPDTCAEETNVYDMRLTKHEDGWIYGVFCSESKDKTNPDLSAAVAEAGIVRTKDLKTWERLDNLKTLHSPQQRNVVLHPEFVDGKYAFYTRPMDGFIETGSGGGIGFGLCDDIEHAVIDEEKIISKRIYHTLTESKNGAGAVPIRGKKCWINIAHGVRNTAAGLRYVLYVFGTDLNDPSKVIAEPSGVFLVPLGKERVGDVSNVVFTNGAIAKENGDIYIYYASCDTRMHVATTTIDKLEDYLFNTPRDPHRSPDCVKQRCELIVNNTYQRWCEDEYFDADTRAELKAIADDPQEIKERFYKDLEFGTGGLRGILGAGTNRMNIYTVRKATQGLANFIIKENAQSKGVAIAFDSRHMSPEFAKETALCMAANGIKAYIFPSLRPTPMLSFALRELGCTAGVVVTASHNPPQYNGYKVYWEDGAQITAPKDKQIITEVQAITDFAQVKTMSEEDAKAAGLYEVIGEEIDDRYMEALKNLVLRPEAIKEQADKLKIVYTPLHGTGNIPVRRVLK
;
A
#
# COMPACT_ATOMS: atom_id res chain seq x y z
N MET A 1 37.52 -36.93 18.19
CA MET A 1 37.44 -35.45 18.18
C MET A 1 36.54 -35.07 17.04
N LEU A 2 35.65 -34.07 17.27
CA LEU A 2 34.81 -33.52 16.22
C LEU A 2 35.67 -32.79 15.17
N ASN A 3 35.18 -32.75 13.93
CA ASN A 3 35.83 -32.04 12.83
C ASN A 3 35.95 -30.54 13.14
N LYS A 4 37.05 -29.87 12.77
CA LYS A 4 37.18 -28.39 12.95
C LYS A 4 36.04 -27.63 12.28
N GLN A 5 35.52 -28.11 11.17
CA GLN A 5 34.41 -27.52 10.43
C GLN A 5 33.11 -27.50 11.25
N TYR A 6 32.90 -28.43 12.17
CA TYR A 6 31.77 -28.41 13.11
C TYR A 6 31.69 -27.09 13.88
N TYR A 7 32.83 -26.65 14.42
CA TYR A 7 32.86 -25.37 15.20
C TYR A 7 32.64 -24.14 14.31
N VAL A 8 33.05 -24.21 13.04
CA VAL A 8 32.78 -23.14 12.06
C VAL A 8 31.29 -23.05 11.77
N GLU A 9 30.62 -24.18 11.52
CA GLU A 9 29.18 -24.21 11.26
C GLU A 9 28.39 -23.77 12.53
N LYS A 10 28.81 -24.23 13.72
CA LYS A 10 28.20 -23.80 14.99
C LYS A 10 28.28 -22.28 15.19
N ALA A 11 29.43 -21.67 14.93
CA ALA A 11 29.60 -20.23 15.02
C ALA A 11 28.71 -19.45 14.02
N LYS A 12 28.42 -20.03 12.84
CA LYS A 12 27.43 -19.43 11.90
C LYS A 12 26.03 -19.44 12.48
N VAL A 13 25.61 -20.53 13.12
CA VAL A 13 24.30 -20.64 13.79
C VAL A 13 24.20 -19.58 14.90
N GLU A 14 25.22 -19.49 15.77
CA GLU A 14 25.28 -18.51 16.85
C GLU A 14 25.19 -17.06 16.34
N LYS A 15 25.85 -16.77 15.21
CA LYS A 15 25.75 -15.46 14.55
C LYS A 15 24.33 -15.15 14.03
N LEU A 16 23.64 -16.16 13.48
CA LEU A 16 22.26 -16.01 13.05
C LEU A 16 21.32 -15.73 14.23
N ILE A 17 21.48 -16.48 15.33
CA ILE A 17 20.70 -16.29 16.56
C ILE A 17 20.91 -14.88 17.14
N ALA A 18 22.15 -14.39 17.17
CA ALA A 18 22.49 -13.07 17.69
C ALA A 18 22.02 -11.90 16.82
N ARG A 19 21.59 -12.16 15.58
CA ARG A 19 21.18 -11.11 14.64
C ARG A 19 19.87 -10.44 15.10
N LYS A 20 19.93 -9.11 15.26
CA LYS A 20 18.75 -8.31 15.60
C LYS A 20 17.86 -8.13 14.37
N ASN A 21 16.56 -8.15 14.60
CA ASN A 21 15.55 -7.97 13.57
C ASN A 21 14.88 -6.59 13.71
N GLN A 22 14.73 -5.86 12.62
CA GLN A 22 14.16 -4.52 12.60
C GLN A 22 12.90 -4.50 11.72
N LYS A 23 11.99 -3.60 12.03
CA LYS A 23 10.82 -3.35 11.20
C LYS A 23 11.27 -2.84 9.83
N THR A 24 10.61 -3.32 8.78
CA THR A 24 10.78 -2.78 7.42
C THR A 24 9.99 -1.48 7.27
N ASP A 25 10.23 -0.74 6.18
CA ASP A 25 9.42 0.44 5.82
C ASP A 25 7.99 0.07 5.36
N PHE A 26 7.69 -1.22 5.26
CA PHE A 26 6.35 -1.67 4.90
C PHE A 26 5.39 -1.42 6.06
N TYR A 27 4.37 -0.64 5.79
CA TYR A 27 3.25 -0.44 6.70
C TYR A 27 1.96 -0.18 5.93
N ASN A 28 0.92 -0.95 6.22
CA ASN A 28 -0.40 -0.84 5.59
C ASN A 28 -1.50 -0.32 6.54
N GLY A 29 -1.14 0.20 7.69
CA GLY A 29 -2.07 0.63 8.74
C GLY A 29 -2.53 -0.49 9.68
N ILE A 30 -2.24 -1.76 9.37
CA ILE A 30 -2.77 -2.91 10.11
C ILE A 30 -1.67 -3.67 10.85
N TYR A 31 -0.54 -3.97 10.20
CA TYR A 31 0.57 -4.72 10.80
C TYR A 31 1.93 -4.24 10.29
N ASP A 32 2.98 -4.52 11.09
CA ASP A 32 4.38 -4.30 10.73
C ASP A 32 5.03 -5.62 10.28
N ARG A 33 6.00 -5.55 9.36
CA ARG A 33 6.88 -6.66 8.95
C ARG A 33 8.30 -6.41 9.38
N TYR A 34 9.09 -7.48 9.40
CA TYR A 34 10.49 -7.47 9.81
C TYR A 34 11.43 -7.88 8.67
N GLU A 35 12.67 -7.40 8.74
CA GLU A 35 13.67 -7.54 7.66
C GLU A 35 14.08 -8.99 7.43
N TYR A 36 14.24 -9.75 8.53
CA TYR A 36 14.75 -11.12 8.46
C TYR A 36 13.69 -12.13 8.89
N PRO A 37 13.72 -13.35 8.31
CA PRO A 37 12.98 -14.47 8.88
C PRO A 37 13.49 -14.76 10.31
N VAL A 38 12.57 -15.15 11.19
CA VAL A 38 12.89 -15.51 12.58
C VAL A 38 13.57 -16.89 12.68
N LEU A 39 13.23 -17.80 11.76
CA LEU A 39 13.86 -19.10 11.62
C LEU A 39 13.98 -19.50 10.15
N THR A 40 15.12 -20.11 9.82
CA THR A 40 15.39 -20.80 8.54
C THR A 40 16.10 -22.12 8.83
N ARG A 41 16.27 -22.98 7.83
CA ARG A 41 16.99 -24.27 8.00
C ARG A 41 18.40 -24.10 8.60
N GLU A 42 19.04 -22.97 8.39
CA GLU A 42 20.37 -22.66 8.87
C GLU A 42 20.42 -22.47 10.40
N PHE A 43 19.28 -22.22 11.07
CA PHE A 43 19.17 -22.16 12.52
C PHE A 43 19.12 -23.54 13.17
N ALA A 44 18.83 -24.60 12.40
CA ALA A 44 18.79 -25.95 12.93
C ALA A 44 20.17 -26.35 13.48
N PRO A 45 20.23 -27.06 14.63
CA PRO A 45 21.47 -27.57 15.21
C PRO A 45 22.34 -28.29 14.18
N VAL A 46 23.63 -28.08 14.26
CA VAL A 46 24.60 -28.72 13.34
C VAL A 46 24.45 -30.22 13.37
N GLU A 47 24.15 -30.77 14.55
CA GLU A 47 23.97 -32.20 14.82
C GLU A 47 22.78 -32.81 14.05
N TRP A 48 21.79 -32.02 13.69
CA TRP A 48 20.64 -32.49 12.89
C TRP A 48 20.91 -32.44 11.38
N ARG A 49 21.89 -31.67 10.97
CA ARG A 49 22.20 -31.39 9.56
C ARG A 49 23.36 -32.23 9.05
N TYR A 50 24.32 -32.61 9.94
CA TYR A 50 25.56 -33.24 9.57
C TYR A 50 25.73 -34.60 10.27
N ASP A 51 26.20 -35.57 9.54
CA ASP A 51 26.80 -36.79 10.13
C ASP A 51 28.12 -36.39 10.78
N LEU A 52 28.19 -36.48 12.11
CA LEU A 52 29.36 -36.07 12.89
C LEU A 52 30.44 -37.14 12.96
N ASN A 53 30.17 -38.35 12.46
CA ASN A 53 31.13 -39.46 12.48
C ASN A 53 32.21 -39.27 11.39
N PRO A 54 33.51 -39.07 11.79
CA PRO A 54 34.57 -38.82 10.81
C PRO A 54 34.90 -40.02 9.92
N LYS A 55 34.43 -41.23 10.25
CA LYS A 55 34.61 -42.41 9.43
C LYS A 55 33.61 -42.43 8.24
N THR A 56 32.40 -42.00 8.48
CA THR A 56 31.32 -41.94 7.47
C THR A 56 31.25 -40.59 6.76
N ASN A 57 31.74 -39.53 7.41
CA ASN A 57 31.75 -38.17 6.84
C ASN A 57 33.12 -37.46 7.05
N PRO A 58 34.20 -37.94 6.41
CA PRO A 58 35.55 -37.42 6.63
C PRO A 58 35.73 -35.99 6.16
N ASN A 59 34.94 -35.54 5.16
CA ASN A 59 34.97 -34.18 4.60
C ASN A 59 33.94 -33.23 5.22
N PHE A 60 33.24 -33.68 6.26
CA PHE A 60 32.21 -32.91 6.95
C PHE A 60 31.18 -32.25 6.01
N GLN A 61 30.59 -33.03 5.12
CA GLN A 61 29.55 -32.60 4.21
C GLN A 61 28.17 -32.77 4.85
N GLU A 62 27.24 -31.87 4.53
CA GLU A 62 25.85 -31.95 4.97
C GLU A 62 25.15 -33.11 4.24
N ARG A 63 25.00 -34.25 4.89
CA ARG A 63 24.48 -35.50 4.30
C ARG A 63 23.11 -35.89 4.83
N LEU A 64 22.84 -35.60 6.11
CA LEU A 64 21.53 -35.85 6.71
C LEU A 64 20.51 -34.86 6.17
N GLY A 65 20.82 -33.59 6.24
CA GLY A 65 20.10 -32.51 5.57
C GLY A 65 18.72 -32.20 6.15
N ILE A 66 18.55 -30.96 6.56
CA ILE A 66 17.23 -30.37 6.80
C ILE A 66 16.85 -29.60 5.54
N ASN A 67 15.68 -29.87 4.97
CA ASN A 67 15.17 -29.15 3.82
C ASN A 67 14.61 -27.79 4.23
N ALA A 68 13.70 -27.77 5.22
CA ALA A 68 12.96 -26.56 5.60
C ALA A 68 12.58 -26.53 7.07
N VAL A 69 12.30 -25.34 7.57
CA VAL A 69 11.65 -25.10 8.86
C VAL A 69 10.46 -24.17 8.63
N MET A 70 9.25 -24.59 9.03
CA MET A 70 8.02 -23.91 8.66
C MET A 70 6.87 -24.20 9.62
N ASN A 71 5.75 -23.49 9.45
CA ASN A 71 4.43 -23.83 10.01
C ASN A 71 4.45 -24.16 11.51
N SER A 72 4.82 -23.17 12.33
CA SER A 72 4.95 -23.35 13.77
C SER A 72 3.67 -23.00 14.54
N GLY A 73 3.30 -23.85 15.50
CA GLY A 73 2.49 -23.42 16.65
C GLY A 73 3.29 -22.43 17.51
N ALA A 74 2.61 -21.50 18.15
CA ALA A 74 3.26 -20.45 18.93
C ALA A 74 2.56 -20.26 20.28
N ILE A 75 3.33 -20.05 21.35
CA ILE A 75 2.83 -19.79 22.69
C ILE A 75 3.78 -18.95 23.50
N GLU A 76 3.26 -18.12 24.41
CA GLU A 76 4.05 -17.44 25.44
C GLU A 76 3.93 -18.18 26.77
N LEU A 77 5.06 -18.49 27.38
CA LEU A 77 5.14 -19.09 28.69
C LEU A 77 6.23 -18.37 29.52
N ASN A 78 5.86 -17.90 30.73
CA ASN A 78 6.80 -17.28 31.66
C ASN A 78 7.61 -16.12 31.04
N GLY A 79 6.98 -15.33 30.17
CA GLY A 79 7.60 -14.16 29.54
C GLY A 79 8.52 -14.49 28.33
N LYS A 80 8.63 -15.74 27.95
CA LYS A 80 9.35 -16.17 26.75
C LYS A 80 8.41 -16.63 25.65
N TYR A 81 8.87 -16.52 24.42
CA TYR A 81 8.15 -16.89 23.22
C TYR A 81 8.65 -18.26 22.71
N TYR A 82 7.74 -19.21 22.54
CA TYR A 82 8.04 -20.55 22.07
C TYR A 82 7.32 -20.85 20.76
N LEU A 83 8.07 -21.43 19.85
CA LEU A 83 7.56 -21.96 18.58
C LEU A 83 7.77 -23.46 18.55
N VAL A 84 6.71 -24.25 18.34
CA VAL A 84 6.82 -25.67 17.99
C VAL A 84 6.80 -25.75 16.49
N VAL A 85 7.98 -25.91 15.91
CA VAL A 85 8.26 -25.75 14.49
C VAL A 85 8.21 -27.10 13.80
N ARG A 86 7.60 -27.17 12.61
CA ARG A 86 7.79 -28.27 11.68
C ARG A 86 9.18 -28.18 11.09
N VAL A 87 9.98 -29.21 11.31
CA VAL A 87 11.29 -29.39 10.68
C VAL A 87 11.16 -30.51 9.66
N GLU A 88 11.41 -30.21 8.39
CA GLU A 88 11.30 -31.18 7.29
C GLU A 88 12.67 -31.61 6.81
N GLY A 89 12.88 -32.93 6.72
CA GLY A 89 14.08 -33.54 6.15
C GLY A 89 14.05 -33.59 4.62
N ASN A 90 15.18 -33.88 4.02
CA ASN A 90 15.30 -34.07 2.56
C ASN A 90 14.48 -35.26 2.02
N ASP A 91 14.06 -36.15 2.89
CA ASP A 91 13.13 -37.25 2.60
C ASP A 91 11.65 -36.85 2.67
N ARG A 92 11.37 -35.55 2.95
CA ARG A 92 10.03 -35.00 3.12
C ARG A 92 9.27 -35.46 4.35
N LYS A 93 9.89 -36.25 5.23
CA LYS A 93 9.33 -36.51 6.55
C LYS A 93 9.60 -35.38 7.49
N SER A 94 8.67 -35.15 8.39
CA SER A 94 8.73 -34.05 9.33
C SER A 94 8.77 -34.52 10.77
N PHE A 95 9.34 -33.70 11.63
CA PHE A 95 9.25 -33.81 13.07
C PHE A 95 9.05 -32.43 13.68
N PHE A 96 8.68 -32.38 14.95
CA PHE A 96 8.53 -31.12 15.67
C PHE A 96 9.78 -30.80 16.49
N ALA A 97 10.09 -29.51 16.58
CA ALA A 97 11.16 -29.00 17.41
C ALA A 97 10.76 -27.70 18.09
N VAL A 98 11.18 -27.51 19.34
CA VAL A 98 10.91 -26.28 20.08
C VAL A 98 12.03 -25.28 19.81
N ALA A 99 11.65 -24.06 19.43
CA ALA A 99 12.55 -22.91 19.41
C ALA A 99 12.03 -21.84 20.40
N GLU A 100 12.93 -21.19 21.14
CA GLU A 100 12.58 -20.15 22.11
C GLU A 100 13.28 -18.85 21.83
N SER A 101 12.64 -17.74 22.26
CA SER A 101 13.15 -16.37 22.17
C SER A 101 12.68 -15.54 23.36
N ASP A 102 13.50 -14.57 23.79
CA ASP A 102 13.13 -13.58 24.80
C ASP A 102 12.34 -12.39 24.22
N THR A 103 12.40 -12.15 22.90
CA THR A 103 11.80 -10.97 22.26
C THR A 103 10.59 -11.29 21.39
N GLY A 104 10.48 -12.51 20.88
CA GLY A 104 9.46 -12.94 19.91
C GLY A 104 9.69 -12.45 18.48
N ILE A 105 10.69 -11.61 18.22
CA ILE A 105 11.01 -11.08 16.88
C ILE A 105 12.41 -11.44 16.39
N ASP A 106 13.31 -11.76 17.32
CA ASP A 106 14.68 -12.20 17.05
C ASP A 106 15.19 -13.14 18.16
N GLY A 107 16.42 -13.61 18.04
CA GLY A 107 17.06 -14.43 19.08
C GLY A 107 16.50 -15.84 19.24
N PHE A 108 15.68 -16.29 18.29
CA PHE A 108 15.17 -17.67 18.32
C PHE A 108 16.30 -18.68 18.17
N HIS A 109 16.29 -19.68 19.04
CA HIS A 109 17.19 -20.82 18.98
C HIS A 109 16.45 -22.11 19.30
N PHE A 110 16.76 -23.18 18.61
CA PHE A 110 16.20 -24.51 18.87
C PHE A 110 16.75 -25.09 20.17
N TRP A 111 15.92 -25.85 20.86
CA TRP A 111 16.41 -26.76 21.89
C TRP A 111 17.32 -27.84 21.29
N ASP A 112 18.19 -28.46 22.10
CA ASP A 112 19.19 -29.40 21.63
C ASP A 112 18.60 -30.73 21.12
N TYR A 113 17.33 -31.02 21.38
CA TYR A 113 16.65 -32.26 20.98
C TYR A 113 15.25 -31.94 20.38
N PRO A 114 14.80 -32.79 19.44
CA PRO A 114 13.46 -32.67 18.86
C PRO A 114 12.37 -33.08 19.86
N VAL A 115 11.14 -32.70 19.55
CA VAL A 115 9.95 -33.21 20.25
C VAL A 115 9.77 -34.68 19.85
N VAL A 116 9.74 -35.55 20.84
CA VAL A 116 9.45 -36.98 20.63
C VAL A 116 8.00 -37.19 21.06
N LEU A 117 7.15 -37.48 20.09
CA LEU A 117 5.76 -37.84 20.35
C LEU A 117 5.61 -39.35 20.47
N PRO A 118 4.81 -39.84 21.43
CA PRO A 118 4.39 -41.25 21.42
C PRO A 118 3.58 -41.57 20.16
N ASP A 119 3.80 -42.70 19.54
CA ASP A 119 3.03 -43.18 18.39
C ASP A 119 1.60 -43.57 18.84
N THR A 120 0.59 -43.14 18.11
CA THR A 120 -0.79 -43.63 18.33
C THR A 120 -1.09 -44.92 17.60
N CYS A 121 -0.44 -45.14 16.45
CA CYS A 121 -0.51 -46.40 15.71
C CYS A 121 0.81 -46.63 14.95
N ALA A 122 1.10 -47.89 14.65
CA ALA A 122 2.30 -48.30 13.89
C ALA A 122 2.29 -47.84 12.42
N GLU A 123 1.23 -47.15 11.98
CA GLU A 123 0.98 -46.77 10.59
C GLU A 123 1.19 -45.29 10.32
N GLU A 124 1.39 -44.49 11.37
CA GLU A 124 1.66 -43.05 11.24
C GLU A 124 3.01 -42.86 10.52
N THR A 125 2.96 -42.23 9.36
CA THR A 125 4.15 -42.06 8.49
C THR A 125 4.73 -40.68 8.54
N ASN A 126 3.92 -39.66 8.91
CA ASN A 126 4.37 -38.27 8.97
C ASN A 126 3.48 -37.45 9.93
N VAL A 127 4.06 -36.45 10.58
CA VAL A 127 3.37 -35.49 11.46
C VAL A 127 3.80 -34.08 11.13
N TYR A 128 2.85 -33.12 11.01
CA TYR A 128 3.17 -31.76 10.64
C TYR A 128 2.11 -30.74 11.02
N ASP A 129 2.48 -29.47 11.00
CA ASP A 129 1.60 -28.31 11.12
C ASP A 129 0.86 -28.20 12.46
N MET A 130 1.58 -28.29 13.59
CA MET A 130 1.01 -28.19 14.93
C MET A 130 0.52 -26.78 15.24
N ARG A 131 -0.66 -26.67 15.87
CA ARG A 131 -1.20 -25.48 16.53
C ARG A 131 -1.17 -25.70 18.05
N LEU A 132 -0.74 -24.69 18.79
CA LEU A 132 -0.68 -24.76 20.24
C LEU A 132 -1.81 -23.94 20.86
N THR A 133 -2.68 -24.58 21.62
CA THR A 133 -3.78 -23.95 22.35
C THR A 133 -3.54 -24.06 23.85
N LYS A 134 -3.37 -22.91 24.52
CA LYS A 134 -3.48 -22.85 25.98
C LYS A 134 -4.96 -22.80 26.33
N HIS A 135 -5.49 -23.95 26.76
CA HIS A 135 -6.91 -24.11 27.03
C HIS A 135 -7.26 -23.75 28.49
N GLU A 136 -8.47 -23.32 28.71
CA GLU A 136 -8.94 -22.89 30.05
C GLU A 136 -8.94 -24.00 31.11
N ASP A 137 -8.94 -25.29 30.72
CA ASP A 137 -8.73 -26.43 31.62
C ASP A 137 -7.32 -26.53 32.19
N GLY A 138 -6.43 -25.62 31.75
CA GLY A 138 -5.07 -25.50 32.20
C GLY A 138 -4.06 -26.41 31.47
N TRP A 139 -4.46 -27.13 30.43
CA TRP A 139 -3.53 -27.83 29.53
C TRP A 139 -3.12 -26.97 28.34
N ILE A 140 -1.95 -27.31 27.78
CA ILE A 140 -1.53 -26.84 26.47
C ILE A 140 -1.72 -27.99 25.50
N TYR A 141 -2.63 -27.81 24.56
CA TYR A 141 -2.88 -28.82 23.53
C TYR A 141 -2.12 -28.49 22.26
N GLY A 142 -1.54 -29.50 21.64
CA GLY A 142 -1.01 -29.46 20.29
C GLY A 142 -1.94 -30.23 19.35
N VAL A 143 -2.53 -29.55 18.37
CA VAL A 143 -3.33 -30.20 17.32
C VAL A 143 -2.58 -30.10 16.01
N PHE A 144 -2.38 -31.24 15.34
CA PHE A 144 -1.52 -31.34 14.16
C PHE A 144 -2.06 -32.33 13.13
N CYS A 145 -1.52 -32.34 11.92
CA CYS A 145 -1.85 -33.34 10.93
C CYS A 145 -1.03 -34.62 11.17
N SER A 146 -1.73 -35.71 11.36
CA SER A 146 -1.23 -37.08 11.39
C SER A 146 -1.52 -37.74 10.05
N GLU A 147 -0.51 -38.25 9.37
CA GLU A 147 -0.61 -38.83 8.03
C GLU A 147 -0.25 -40.29 8.06
N SER A 148 -1.07 -41.12 7.41
CA SER A 148 -0.82 -42.51 7.19
C SER A 148 -1.02 -42.90 5.73
N LYS A 149 -0.44 -44.05 5.28
CA LYS A 149 -0.65 -44.54 3.92
C LYS A 149 -2.09 -45.05 3.75
N ASP A 150 -2.76 -44.58 2.70
CA ASP A 150 -4.04 -45.14 2.28
C ASP A 150 -3.83 -46.59 1.72
N LYS A 151 -4.14 -47.58 2.52
CA LYS A 151 -4.04 -48.97 2.14
C LYS A 151 -5.07 -49.44 1.12
N THR A 152 -6.14 -48.67 0.95
CA THR A 152 -7.21 -49.02 -0.01
C THR A 152 -6.89 -48.52 -1.42
N ASN A 153 -5.91 -47.61 -1.55
CA ASN A 153 -5.53 -47.01 -2.81
C ASN A 153 -4.14 -47.55 -3.27
N PRO A 154 -4.04 -48.13 -4.46
CA PRO A 154 -2.77 -48.65 -4.99
C PRO A 154 -1.73 -47.59 -5.32
N ASP A 155 -2.12 -46.32 -5.47
CA ASP A 155 -1.18 -45.22 -5.69
C ASP A 155 -0.29 -45.04 -4.45
N LEU A 156 1.03 -45.09 -4.65
CA LEU A 156 2.01 -44.95 -3.57
C LEU A 156 1.96 -43.58 -2.89
N SER A 157 1.46 -42.55 -3.57
CA SER A 157 1.32 -41.22 -3.02
C SER A 157 -0.01 -41.00 -2.24
N ALA A 158 -0.93 -41.96 -2.32
CA ALA A 158 -2.21 -41.85 -1.63
C ALA A 158 -2.04 -41.97 -0.11
N ALA A 159 -2.60 -41.04 0.63
CA ALA A 159 -2.51 -40.94 2.07
C ALA A 159 -3.85 -40.61 2.71
N VAL A 160 -3.97 -40.87 4.00
CA VAL A 160 -5.08 -40.45 4.87
C VAL A 160 -4.54 -39.45 5.86
N ALA A 161 -5.25 -38.34 6.05
CA ALA A 161 -4.92 -37.31 7.00
C ALA A 161 -5.99 -37.21 8.10
N GLU A 162 -5.54 -37.28 9.34
CA GLU A 162 -6.35 -37.10 10.54
C GLU A 162 -5.79 -35.97 11.41
N ALA A 163 -6.57 -35.45 12.33
CA ALA A 163 -6.09 -34.47 13.30
C ALA A 163 -5.57 -35.19 14.55
N GLY A 164 -4.24 -35.25 14.71
CA GLY A 164 -3.60 -35.74 15.92
C GLY A 164 -3.67 -34.75 17.06
N ILE A 165 -3.83 -35.25 18.29
CA ILE A 165 -3.91 -34.42 19.50
C ILE A 165 -2.85 -34.86 20.50
N VAL A 166 -2.14 -33.89 21.06
CA VAL A 166 -1.23 -34.08 22.20
C VAL A 166 -1.52 -33.00 23.24
N ARG A 167 -1.12 -33.27 24.50
CA ARG A 167 -1.15 -32.26 25.55
C ARG A 167 0.18 -32.21 26.32
N THR A 168 0.45 -31.06 26.90
CA THR A 168 1.67 -30.80 27.68
C THR A 168 1.43 -29.71 28.72
N LYS A 169 2.34 -29.58 29.71
CA LYS A 169 2.40 -28.46 30.66
C LYS A 169 3.66 -27.60 30.48
N ASP A 170 4.67 -28.14 29.80
CA ASP A 170 6.04 -27.58 29.82
C ASP A 170 6.75 -27.62 28.46
N LEU A 171 6.07 -28.07 27.40
CA LEU A 171 6.59 -28.30 26.05
C LEU A 171 7.71 -29.37 25.97
N LYS A 172 8.02 -30.04 27.08
CA LYS A 172 9.07 -31.07 27.18
C LYS A 172 8.47 -32.47 27.25
N THR A 173 7.45 -32.62 28.08
CA THR A 173 6.76 -33.89 28.27
C THR A 173 5.43 -33.83 27.53
N TRP A 174 5.21 -34.75 26.62
CA TRP A 174 4.04 -34.79 25.76
C TRP A 174 3.26 -36.08 25.99
N GLU A 175 1.97 -35.94 26.16
CA GLU A 175 1.01 -37.03 26.21
C GLU A 175 0.22 -37.08 24.91
N ARG A 176 0.17 -38.22 24.24
CA ARG A 176 -0.60 -38.43 23.01
C ARG A 176 -2.01 -38.89 23.37
N LEU A 177 -3.02 -38.20 22.79
CA LEU A 177 -4.43 -38.56 22.87
C LEU A 177 -4.88 -39.22 21.56
N ASP A 178 -6.12 -39.72 21.52
CA ASP A 178 -6.67 -40.25 20.28
C ASP A 178 -6.79 -39.18 19.22
N ASN A 179 -6.64 -39.56 17.95
CA ASN A 179 -6.88 -38.65 16.83
C ASN A 179 -8.37 -38.25 16.81
N LEU A 180 -8.62 -36.98 16.51
CA LEU A 180 -9.98 -36.47 16.35
C LEU A 180 -10.71 -37.22 15.23
N LYS A 181 -11.90 -37.74 15.52
CA LYS A 181 -12.79 -38.36 14.56
C LYS A 181 -13.97 -37.45 14.26
N THR A 182 -14.39 -37.41 13.01
CA THR A 182 -15.58 -36.71 12.55
C THR A 182 -16.47 -37.68 11.80
N LEU A 183 -17.76 -37.74 12.15
CA LEU A 183 -18.65 -38.78 11.62
C LEU A 183 -18.94 -38.61 10.11
N HIS A 184 -18.91 -37.37 9.59
CA HIS A 184 -19.35 -37.05 8.25
C HIS A 184 -18.23 -36.62 7.29
N SER A 185 -16.99 -36.51 7.79
CA SER A 185 -15.82 -36.10 6.99
C SER A 185 -14.75 -37.16 7.05
N PRO A 186 -14.37 -37.78 5.91
CA PRO A 186 -13.41 -38.88 5.89
C PRO A 186 -12.00 -38.46 6.27
N GLN A 187 -11.65 -37.19 6.08
CA GLN A 187 -10.34 -36.66 6.41
C GLN A 187 -10.43 -35.24 6.98
N GLN A 188 -9.45 -34.89 7.82
CA GLN A 188 -9.36 -33.58 8.47
C GLN A 188 -7.93 -33.03 8.39
N ARG A 189 -7.83 -31.73 8.06
CA ARG A 189 -6.58 -30.97 8.10
C ARG A 189 -6.80 -29.60 8.68
N ASN A 190 -5.74 -28.98 9.19
CA ASN A 190 -5.79 -27.61 9.74
C ASN A 190 -6.86 -27.44 10.84
N VAL A 191 -7.00 -28.45 11.66
CA VAL A 191 -7.89 -28.40 12.83
C VAL A 191 -7.25 -27.52 13.90
N VAL A 192 -8.08 -26.71 14.55
CA VAL A 192 -7.67 -25.79 15.63
C VAL A 192 -8.61 -25.97 16.80
N LEU A 193 -8.09 -26.26 17.99
CA LEU A 193 -8.84 -26.27 19.23
C LEU A 193 -9.09 -24.82 19.69
N HIS A 194 -10.33 -24.48 19.97
CA HIS A 194 -10.70 -23.22 20.59
C HIS A 194 -10.14 -23.15 22.03
N PRO A 195 -9.68 -21.99 22.53
CA PRO A 195 -9.03 -21.90 23.84
C PRO A 195 -9.98 -22.00 25.04
N GLU A 196 -11.27 -21.86 24.83
CA GLU A 196 -12.29 -21.90 25.86
C GLU A 196 -13.37 -22.96 25.52
N PHE A 197 -14.04 -23.47 26.53
CA PHE A 197 -15.20 -24.31 26.30
C PHE A 197 -16.35 -23.52 25.65
N VAL A 198 -17.10 -24.18 24.81
CA VAL A 198 -18.32 -23.65 24.20
C VAL A 198 -19.46 -24.59 24.61
N ASP A 199 -20.47 -24.07 25.30
CA ASP A 199 -21.54 -24.86 25.88
C ASP A 199 -21.06 -26.02 26.77
N GLY A 200 -19.92 -25.80 27.46
CA GLY A 200 -19.31 -26.79 28.36
C GLY A 200 -18.54 -27.91 27.63
N LYS A 201 -18.31 -27.79 26.31
CA LYS A 201 -17.64 -28.78 25.47
C LYS A 201 -16.37 -28.21 24.86
N TYR A 202 -15.42 -29.06 24.48
CA TYR A 202 -14.30 -28.69 23.66
C TYR A 202 -14.79 -28.32 22.25
N ALA A 203 -14.36 -27.18 21.73
CA ALA A 203 -14.78 -26.69 20.43
C ALA A 203 -13.60 -26.69 19.43
N PHE A 204 -13.87 -27.11 18.21
CA PHE A 204 -12.87 -27.22 17.16
C PHE A 204 -13.29 -26.47 15.91
N TYR A 205 -12.35 -25.71 15.33
CA TYR A 205 -12.43 -25.31 13.94
C TYR A 205 -11.84 -26.44 13.11
N THR A 206 -12.62 -26.95 12.17
CA THR A 206 -12.30 -28.12 11.36
C THR A 206 -12.11 -27.73 9.88
N ARG A 207 -11.59 -28.62 9.08
CA ARG A 207 -11.62 -28.51 7.62
C ARG A 207 -11.96 -29.86 7.03
N PRO A 208 -13.26 -30.15 6.84
CA PRO A 208 -13.71 -31.40 6.25
C PRO A 208 -13.22 -31.54 4.80
N MET A 209 -12.69 -32.71 4.46
CA MET A 209 -12.18 -33.03 3.13
C MET A 209 -12.62 -34.43 2.71
N ASP A 210 -12.90 -34.60 1.41
CA ASP A 210 -13.28 -35.90 0.84
C ASP A 210 -12.05 -36.80 0.60
N GLY A 211 -10.88 -36.19 0.36
CA GLY A 211 -9.63 -36.89 0.14
C GLY A 211 -8.40 -36.16 0.67
N PHE A 212 -7.22 -36.73 0.49
CA PHE A 212 -5.97 -36.19 1.05
C PHE A 212 -5.61 -34.80 0.51
N ILE A 213 -5.84 -34.55 -0.76
CA ILE A 213 -5.59 -33.25 -1.43
C ILE A 213 -6.88 -32.60 -1.84
N GLU A 214 -7.84 -33.41 -2.30
CA GLU A 214 -9.08 -32.94 -2.85
C GLU A 214 -10.09 -32.60 -1.77
N THR A 215 -10.67 -31.42 -1.89
CA THR A 215 -11.67 -30.92 -0.94
C THR A 215 -13.07 -31.42 -1.24
N GLY A 216 -13.31 -31.89 -2.47
CA GLY A 216 -14.64 -32.35 -2.89
C GLY A 216 -15.75 -31.33 -2.61
N SER A 217 -16.77 -31.76 -1.90
CA SER A 217 -17.84 -30.89 -1.39
C SER A 217 -17.44 -30.04 -0.17
N GLY A 218 -16.33 -30.39 0.52
CA GLY A 218 -15.76 -29.73 1.68
C GLY A 218 -14.82 -28.56 1.36
N GLY A 219 -13.78 -28.40 2.19
CA GLY A 219 -12.71 -27.43 1.98
C GLY A 219 -13.01 -26.02 2.50
N GLY A 220 -14.14 -25.82 3.17
CA GLY A 220 -14.46 -24.67 4.01
C GLY A 220 -13.96 -24.83 5.45
N ILE A 221 -14.08 -23.80 6.28
CA ILE A 221 -13.85 -23.90 7.71
C ILE A 221 -15.15 -24.37 8.36
N GLY A 222 -15.07 -25.52 9.04
CA GLY A 222 -16.14 -26.07 9.87
C GLY A 222 -15.98 -25.67 11.34
N PHE A 223 -17.01 -25.93 12.10
CA PHE A 223 -17.03 -25.80 13.57
C PHE A 223 -17.79 -26.99 14.15
N GLY A 224 -17.24 -27.62 15.17
CA GLY A 224 -17.84 -28.76 15.83
C GLY A 224 -17.47 -28.85 17.30
N LEU A 225 -18.29 -29.52 18.08
CA LEU A 225 -18.14 -29.70 19.53
C LEU A 225 -17.82 -31.16 19.87
N CYS A 226 -17.04 -31.33 20.92
CA CYS A 226 -16.61 -32.63 21.44
C CYS A 226 -16.76 -32.66 22.97
N ASP A 227 -17.31 -33.72 23.51
CA ASP A 227 -17.54 -33.86 24.96
C ASP A 227 -16.26 -34.32 25.69
N ASP A 228 -15.47 -35.18 25.08
CA ASP A 228 -14.27 -35.79 25.65
C ASP A 228 -13.08 -35.62 24.71
N ILE A 229 -12.07 -34.87 25.13
CA ILE A 229 -10.88 -34.61 24.29
C ILE A 229 -9.90 -35.80 24.28
N GLU A 230 -9.94 -36.70 25.24
CA GLU A 230 -9.10 -37.90 25.27
C GLU A 230 -9.54 -38.91 24.21
N HIS A 231 -10.84 -38.96 23.92
CA HIS A 231 -11.46 -39.77 22.86
C HIS A 231 -12.30 -38.90 21.94
N ALA A 232 -11.64 -37.95 21.29
CA ALA A 232 -12.28 -36.84 20.59
C ALA A 232 -13.13 -37.29 19.38
N VAL A 233 -14.44 -37.05 19.45
CA VAL A 233 -15.42 -37.32 18.39
C VAL A 233 -16.30 -36.10 18.19
N ILE A 234 -16.43 -35.64 16.97
CA ILE A 234 -17.38 -34.61 16.55
C ILE A 234 -18.49 -35.26 15.74
N ASP A 235 -19.72 -35.18 16.26
CA ASP A 235 -20.89 -35.78 15.61
C ASP A 235 -21.41 -34.89 14.47
N GLU A 236 -21.41 -33.57 14.64
CA GLU A 236 -21.90 -32.60 13.67
C GLU A 236 -20.89 -31.47 13.41
N GLU A 237 -20.62 -31.20 12.15
CA GLU A 237 -19.80 -30.08 11.69
C GLU A 237 -20.66 -29.06 10.95
N LYS A 238 -20.62 -27.81 11.40
CA LYS A 238 -21.27 -26.68 10.71
C LYS A 238 -20.22 -25.90 9.93
N ILE A 239 -20.37 -25.75 8.61
CA ILE A 239 -19.49 -24.89 7.81
C ILE A 239 -19.80 -23.42 8.10
N ILE A 240 -18.83 -22.73 8.69
CA ILE A 240 -18.93 -21.31 9.09
C ILE A 240 -18.29 -20.35 8.09
N SER A 241 -17.24 -20.79 7.36
CA SER A 241 -16.60 -20.01 6.30
C SER A 241 -16.51 -20.88 5.04
N LYS A 242 -17.33 -20.57 4.04
CA LYS A 242 -17.46 -21.34 2.80
C LYS A 242 -16.41 -20.94 1.77
N ARG A 243 -16.15 -21.85 0.84
CA ARG A 243 -15.48 -21.50 -0.42
C ARG A 243 -16.38 -20.60 -1.26
N ILE A 244 -15.81 -19.56 -1.86
CA ILE A 244 -16.57 -18.59 -2.66
C ILE A 244 -15.85 -18.41 -4.00
N TYR A 245 -16.58 -18.61 -5.10
CA TYR A 245 -16.10 -18.47 -6.46
C TYR A 245 -15.55 -17.05 -6.71
N HIS A 246 -14.45 -16.98 -7.45
CA HIS A 246 -13.73 -15.73 -7.75
C HIS A 246 -13.25 -14.92 -6.54
N THR A 247 -13.00 -15.59 -5.44
CA THR A 247 -12.38 -14.99 -4.25
C THR A 247 -11.07 -15.69 -3.89
N LEU A 248 -10.44 -15.21 -2.81
CA LEU A 248 -9.23 -15.84 -2.27
C LEU A 248 -9.48 -17.25 -1.69
N THR A 249 -10.74 -17.64 -1.48
CA THR A 249 -11.13 -18.93 -0.90
C THR A 249 -11.74 -19.90 -1.92
N GLU A 250 -11.64 -19.62 -3.22
CA GLU A 250 -12.34 -20.40 -4.25
C GLU A 250 -11.92 -21.88 -4.33
N SER A 251 -10.64 -22.20 -4.10
CA SER A 251 -10.15 -23.57 -4.14
C SER A 251 -10.34 -24.27 -2.79
N LYS A 252 -9.86 -23.64 -1.73
CA LYS A 252 -10.00 -24.11 -0.35
C LYS A 252 -9.64 -22.99 0.63
N ASN A 253 -10.06 -23.15 1.89
CA ASN A 253 -9.63 -22.33 3.00
C ASN A 253 -9.50 -23.19 4.26
N GLY A 254 -8.89 -22.66 5.28
CA GLY A 254 -8.70 -23.36 6.54
C GLY A 254 -8.29 -22.42 7.67
N ALA A 255 -8.59 -22.81 8.89
CA ALA A 255 -8.12 -22.10 10.06
C ALA A 255 -6.59 -22.12 10.12
N GLY A 256 -6.02 -21.02 10.56
CA GLY A 256 -4.59 -20.85 10.71
C GLY A 256 -4.15 -20.94 12.16
N ALA A 257 -3.94 -19.81 12.81
CA ALA A 257 -3.60 -19.72 14.23
C ALA A 257 -4.83 -19.96 15.13
N VAL A 258 -4.55 -20.26 16.39
CA VAL A 258 -5.57 -20.31 17.44
C VAL A 258 -6.29 -18.95 17.53
N PRO A 259 -7.64 -18.94 17.68
CA PRO A 259 -8.39 -17.70 17.79
C PRO A 259 -7.90 -16.81 18.93
N ILE A 260 -7.85 -15.52 18.67
CA ILE A 260 -7.45 -14.52 19.65
C ILE A 260 -8.70 -13.85 20.22
N ARG A 261 -8.83 -13.84 21.54
CA ARG A 261 -9.94 -13.14 22.19
C ARG A 261 -9.75 -11.64 22.08
N GLY A 262 -10.61 -10.99 21.31
CA GLY A 262 -10.69 -9.53 21.22
C GLY A 262 -11.68 -8.95 22.24
N LYS A 263 -11.94 -7.64 22.12
CA LYS A 263 -12.94 -6.93 22.92
C LYS A 263 -14.36 -7.11 22.38
N LYS A 264 -14.47 -7.28 21.05
CA LYS A 264 -15.76 -7.34 20.32
C LYS A 264 -16.03 -8.71 19.68
N CYS A 265 -15.00 -9.48 19.39
CA CYS A 265 -15.10 -10.75 18.69
C CYS A 265 -13.91 -11.66 18.99
N TRP A 266 -14.03 -12.94 18.67
CA TRP A 266 -12.88 -13.81 18.46
C TRP A 266 -12.26 -13.50 17.10
N ILE A 267 -10.99 -13.19 17.08
CA ILE A 267 -10.22 -12.86 15.87
C ILE A 267 -9.62 -14.15 15.32
N ASN A 268 -10.02 -14.54 14.13
CA ASN A 268 -9.57 -15.73 13.45
C ASN A 268 -8.66 -15.35 12.28
N ILE A 269 -7.40 -15.81 12.29
CA ILE A 269 -6.47 -15.66 11.18
C ILE A 269 -6.47 -16.96 10.40
N ALA A 270 -6.92 -16.92 9.15
CA ALA A 270 -7.12 -18.07 8.29
C ALA A 270 -6.32 -17.94 6.98
N HIS A 271 -6.16 -19.05 6.26
CA HIS A 271 -5.60 -19.04 4.92
C HIS A 271 -6.66 -19.31 3.87
N GLY A 272 -6.56 -18.60 2.77
CA GLY A 272 -7.35 -18.83 1.56
C GLY A 272 -6.46 -19.26 0.40
N VAL A 273 -6.99 -20.09 -0.47
CA VAL A 273 -6.27 -20.70 -1.59
C VAL A 273 -7.04 -20.54 -2.87
N ARG A 274 -6.35 -20.09 -3.90
CA ARG A 274 -6.88 -20.05 -5.27
C ARG A 274 -5.88 -20.62 -6.28
N ASN A 275 -6.40 -21.12 -7.39
CA ASN A 275 -5.60 -21.54 -8.52
C ASN A 275 -5.10 -20.32 -9.31
N THR A 276 -3.87 -20.43 -9.82
CA THR A 276 -3.28 -19.48 -10.77
C THR A 276 -2.59 -20.24 -11.88
N ALA A 277 -2.25 -19.59 -12.97
CA ALA A 277 -1.46 -20.22 -14.05
C ALA A 277 -0.10 -20.75 -13.59
N ALA A 278 0.43 -20.26 -12.48
CA ALA A 278 1.70 -20.68 -11.88
C ALA A 278 1.53 -21.65 -10.70
N GLY A 279 0.36 -22.24 -10.52
CA GLY A 279 0.02 -23.13 -9.40
C GLY A 279 -0.85 -22.48 -8.34
N LEU A 280 -0.89 -23.05 -7.15
CA LEU A 280 -1.71 -22.57 -6.05
C LEU A 280 -1.11 -21.31 -5.42
N ARG A 281 -1.97 -20.36 -5.07
CA ARG A 281 -1.61 -19.17 -4.29
C ARG A 281 -2.29 -19.24 -2.92
N TYR A 282 -1.48 -19.20 -1.86
CA TYR A 282 -1.96 -19.11 -0.48
C TYR A 282 -1.75 -17.70 0.07
N VAL A 283 -2.76 -17.19 0.73
CA VAL A 283 -2.76 -15.87 1.38
C VAL A 283 -3.45 -15.97 2.73
N LEU A 284 -3.18 -15.03 3.63
CA LEU A 284 -3.91 -14.96 4.89
C LEU A 284 -5.07 -13.97 4.78
N TYR A 285 -6.18 -14.29 5.44
CA TYR A 285 -7.31 -13.38 5.68
C TYR A 285 -7.75 -13.48 7.14
N VAL A 286 -8.56 -12.53 7.58
CA VAL A 286 -9.04 -12.45 8.97
C VAL A 286 -10.55 -12.37 8.94
N PHE A 287 -11.21 -13.07 9.87
CA PHE A 287 -12.64 -12.94 10.13
C PHE A 287 -12.90 -12.94 11.63
N GLY A 288 -14.01 -12.31 12.04
CA GLY A 288 -14.43 -12.23 13.44
C GLY A 288 -15.62 -13.14 13.70
N THR A 289 -15.57 -13.90 14.81
CA THR A 289 -16.72 -14.68 15.30
C THR A 289 -17.25 -14.11 16.62
N ASP A 290 -18.51 -14.39 16.92
CA ASP A 290 -19.17 -13.91 18.14
C ASP A 290 -18.45 -14.44 19.39
N LEU A 291 -18.37 -13.61 20.44
CA LEU A 291 -17.67 -13.97 21.67
C LEU A 291 -18.36 -15.11 22.44
N ASN A 292 -19.69 -15.23 22.34
CA ASN A 292 -20.47 -16.22 23.04
C ASN A 292 -20.82 -17.44 22.15
N ASP A 293 -20.84 -17.25 20.83
CA ASP A 293 -21.09 -18.31 19.85
C ASP A 293 -20.00 -18.26 18.75
N PRO A 294 -18.83 -18.87 18.98
CA PRO A 294 -17.74 -18.89 18.00
C PRO A 294 -18.07 -19.56 16.66
N SER A 295 -19.22 -20.23 16.55
CA SER A 295 -19.72 -20.76 15.27
C SER A 295 -20.35 -19.69 14.37
N LYS A 296 -20.57 -18.47 14.90
CA LYS A 296 -21.24 -17.38 14.20
C LYS A 296 -20.23 -16.33 13.73
N VAL A 297 -20.04 -16.21 12.43
CA VAL A 297 -19.22 -15.16 11.84
C VAL A 297 -19.99 -13.83 11.87
N ILE A 298 -19.35 -12.79 12.44
CA ILE A 298 -19.94 -11.44 12.59
C ILE A 298 -19.19 -10.35 11.86
N ALA A 299 -17.94 -10.62 11.43
CA ALA A 299 -17.13 -9.68 10.65
C ALA A 299 -16.30 -10.42 9.60
N GLU A 300 -16.37 -9.97 8.35
CA GLU A 300 -15.62 -10.51 7.21
C GLU A 300 -15.17 -9.35 6.32
N PRO A 301 -13.98 -8.75 6.59
CA PRO A 301 -13.46 -7.70 5.73
C PRO A 301 -13.07 -8.24 4.37
N SER A 302 -13.19 -7.42 3.33
CA SER A 302 -12.79 -7.80 1.98
C SER A 302 -11.28 -7.92 1.81
N GLY A 303 -10.88 -8.74 0.85
CA GLY A 303 -9.50 -8.79 0.36
C GLY A 303 -8.57 -9.65 1.20
N VAL A 304 -7.29 -9.46 0.96
CA VAL A 304 -6.21 -10.21 1.59
C VAL A 304 -5.65 -9.45 2.77
N PHE A 305 -5.47 -10.12 3.89
CA PHE A 305 -4.80 -9.56 5.06
C PHE A 305 -3.28 -9.56 4.89
N LEU A 306 -2.68 -10.73 4.60
CA LEU A 306 -1.23 -10.87 4.44
C LEU A 306 -0.90 -11.71 3.21
N VAL A 307 0.05 -11.23 2.39
CA VAL A 307 0.52 -11.88 1.16
C VAL A 307 2.03 -12.02 1.18
N PRO A 308 2.61 -12.97 0.43
CA PRO A 308 4.06 -13.04 0.27
C PRO A 308 4.56 -11.84 -0.54
N LEU A 309 5.64 -11.20 -0.08
CA LEU A 309 6.29 -10.06 -0.72
C LEU A 309 7.76 -10.35 -1.04
N GLY A 310 8.27 -9.82 -2.14
CA GLY A 310 9.68 -9.90 -2.49
C GLY A 310 10.22 -11.32 -2.43
N LYS A 311 11.23 -11.56 -1.59
CA LYS A 311 11.86 -12.87 -1.39
C LYS A 311 10.95 -13.92 -0.77
N GLU A 312 9.89 -13.52 -0.09
CA GLU A 312 8.88 -14.45 0.47
C GLU A 312 8.06 -15.18 -0.62
N ARG A 313 8.18 -14.77 -1.88
CA ARG A 313 7.47 -15.38 -3.01
C ARG A 313 8.18 -16.58 -3.61
N VAL A 314 9.39 -16.89 -3.17
CA VAL A 314 10.26 -17.92 -3.74
C VAL A 314 10.66 -18.92 -2.67
N GLY A 315 10.48 -20.21 -2.95
CA GLY A 315 10.81 -21.36 -2.11
C GLY A 315 10.27 -22.63 -2.73
N ASP A 316 10.07 -23.67 -1.92
CA ASP A 316 9.62 -24.99 -2.38
C ASP A 316 8.22 -24.93 -2.99
N VAL A 317 7.34 -24.09 -2.42
CA VAL A 317 6.02 -23.78 -2.99
C VAL A 317 5.90 -22.28 -3.18
N SER A 318 5.99 -21.82 -4.42
CA SER A 318 6.00 -20.38 -4.73
C SER A 318 4.67 -19.67 -4.40
N ASN A 319 4.73 -18.40 -3.99
CA ASN A 319 3.59 -17.54 -3.68
C ASN A 319 2.69 -18.04 -2.53
N VAL A 320 3.28 -18.64 -1.50
CA VAL A 320 2.58 -19.17 -0.34
C VAL A 320 2.98 -18.41 0.92
N VAL A 321 1.99 -18.01 1.72
CA VAL A 321 2.13 -17.70 3.15
C VAL A 321 1.13 -18.52 3.93
N PHE A 322 1.59 -19.04 5.08
CA PHE A 322 0.78 -19.91 5.92
C PHE A 322 1.07 -19.64 7.40
N THR A 323 0.07 -19.74 8.27
CA THR A 323 0.25 -19.54 9.71
C THR A 323 -0.42 -20.62 10.52
N ASN A 324 0.23 -21.06 11.59
CA ASN A 324 -0.30 -21.96 12.61
C ASN A 324 -0.21 -21.35 14.00
N GLY A 325 0.46 -20.23 14.15
CA GLY A 325 0.72 -19.66 15.46
C GLY A 325 0.60 -18.14 15.50
N ALA A 326 -0.09 -17.66 16.50
CA ALA A 326 -0.11 -16.25 16.88
C ALA A 326 -0.11 -16.17 18.42
N ILE A 327 0.53 -15.15 18.95
CA ILE A 327 0.58 -14.86 20.38
C ILE A 327 -0.05 -13.49 20.60
N ALA A 328 -1.10 -13.45 21.41
CA ALA A 328 -1.68 -12.21 21.92
C ALA A 328 -1.22 -12.00 23.36
N LYS A 329 -0.68 -10.82 23.64
CA LYS A 329 -0.23 -10.43 24.99
C LYS A 329 -1.35 -9.72 25.76
N GLU A 330 -1.23 -9.68 27.07
CA GLU A 330 -2.18 -8.98 27.94
C GLU A 330 -2.32 -7.48 27.62
N ASN A 331 -1.25 -6.86 27.13
CA ASN A 331 -1.26 -5.45 26.70
C ASN A 331 -1.93 -5.22 25.34
N GLY A 332 -2.39 -6.28 24.68
CA GLY A 332 -3.06 -6.24 23.37
C GLY A 332 -2.14 -6.36 22.17
N ASP A 333 -0.84 -6.48 22.34
CA ASP A 333 0.10 -6.74 21.25
C ASP A 333 -0.08 -8.16 20.69
N ILE A 334 0.01 -8.31 19.38
CA ILE A 334 -0.13 -9.59 18.66
C ILE A 334 1.12 -9.84 17.81
N TYR A 335 1.67 -11.05 17.93
CA TYR A 335 2.74 -11.59 17.11
C TYR A 335 2.16 -12.70 16.24
N ILE A 336 2.23 -12.54 14.93
CA ILE A 336 1.72 -13.52 13.94
C ILE A 336 2.93 -14.19 13.29
N TYR A 337 3.13 -15.47 13.59
CA TYR A 337 4.21 -16.25 12.99
C TYR A 337 3.71 -16.94 11.73
N TYR A 338 4.33 -16.64 10.60
CA TYR A 338 3.93 -17.20 9.32
C TYR A 338 5.12 -17.77 8.55
N ALA A 339 4.88 -18.86 7.85
CA ALA A 339 5.83 -19.43 6.91
C ALA A 339 5.69 -18.76 5.54
N SER A 340 6.80 -18.63 4.82
CA SER A 340 6.79 -18.25 3.41
C SER A 340 7.35 -19.37 2.54
N CYS A 341 6.60 -19.71 1.50
CA CYS A 341 6.96 -20.68 0.47
C CYS A 341 7.49 -22.03 1.01
N ASP A 342 6.96 -22.45 2.17
CA ASP A 342 7.28 -23.69 2.88
C ASP A 342 8.79 -23.86 3.18
N THR A 343 9.51 -22.76 3.40
CA THR A 343 10.97 -22.79 3.60
C THR A 343 11.46 -22.07 4.83
N ARG A 344 10.72 -21.09 5.35
CA ARG A 344 11.21 -20.22 6.43
C ARG A 344 10.07 -19.56 7.21
N MET A 345 10.34 -19.24 8.46
CA MET A 345 9.41 -18.58 9.37
C MET A 345 9.68 -17.08 9.47
N HIS A 346 8.64 -16.30 9.44
CA HIS A 346 8.64 -14.86 9.66
C HIS A 346 7.73 -14.47 10.83
N VAL A 347 7.80 -13.22 11.25
CA VAL A 347 6.86 -12.62 12.20
C VAL A 347 6.30 -11.33 11.62
N ALA A 348 5.02 -11.09 11.85
CA ALA A 348 4.38 -9.78 11.71
C ALA A 348 3.79 -9.38 13.07
N THR A 349 3.82 -8.08 13.39
CA THR A 349 3.26 -7.58 14.65
C THR A 349 2.13 -6.60 14.41
N THR A 350 1.11 -6.66 15.27
CA THR A 350 -0.06 -5.80 15.25
C THR A 350 -0.65 -5.68 16.65
N THR A 351 -1.87 -5.15 16.78
CA THR A 351 -2.59 -5.09 18.06
C THR A 351 -4.04 -5.56 17.87
N ILE A 352 -4.68 -5.98 19.00
CA ILE A 352 -6.11 -6.32 19.03
C ILE A 352 -6.94 -5.16 18.44
N ASP A 353 -6.66 -3.91 18.86
CA ASP A 353 -7.43 -2.74 18.41
C ASP A 353 -7.33 -2.52 16.89
N LYS A 354 -6.15 -2.70 16.30
CA LYS A 354 -5.96 -2.59 14.85
C LYS A 354 -6.67 -3.71 14.08
N LEU A 355 -6.65 -4.92 14.60
CA LEU A 355 -7.35 -6.04 13.96
C LEU A 355 -8.87 -5.89 14.06
N GLU A 356 -9.40 -5.43 15.20
CA GLU A 356 -10.83 -5.14 15.34
C GLU A 356 -11.26 -3.95 14.48
N ASP A 357 -10.44 -2.89 14.39
CA ASP A 357 -10.70 -1.79 13.44
C ASP A 357 -10.76 -2.31 12.00
N TYR A 358 -9.77 -3.12 11.59
CA TYR A 358 -9.77 -3.76 10.27
C TYR A 358 -10.99 -4.64 10.04
N LEU A 359 -11.37 -5.46 11.02
CA LEU A 359 -12.52 -6.38 10.93
C LEU A 359 -13.85 -5.66 10.75
N PHE A 360 -14.10 -4.61 11.52
CA PHE A 360 -15.41 -3.96 11.55
C PHE A 360 -15.55 -2.73 10.65
N ASN A 361 -14.43 -2.10 10.28
CA ASN A 361 -14.42 -0.88 9.48
C ASN A 361 -13.93 -1.07 8.03
N THR A 362 -13.39 -2.26 7.69
CA THR A 362 -13.12 -2.60 6.29
C THR A 362 -14.37 -3.16 5.64
N PRO A 363 -14.86 -2.55 4.54
CA PRO A 363 -16.07 -3.04 3.88
C PRO A 363 -15.93 -4.48 3.40
N ARG A 364 -17.00 -5.25 3.50
CA ARG A 364 -17.13 -6.52 2.78
C ARG A 364 -17.15 -6.21 1.30
N ASP A 365 -16.29 -6.86 0.49
CA ASP A 365 -16.27 -6.64 -0.96
C ASP A 365 -17.62 -7.04 -1.55
N PRO A 366 -18.42 -6.07 -2.01
CA PRO A 366 -19.80 -6.37 -2.28
C PRO A 366 -19.98 -7.15 -3.58
N HIS A 367 -19.22 -6.94 -4.64
CA HIS A 367 -19.54 -7.58 -5.93
C HIS A 367 -18.49 -7.46 -7.04
N ARG A 368 -17.94 -6.27 -7.30
CA ARG A 368 -17.02 -6.03 -8.43
C ARG A 368 -16.00 -4.94 -8.10
N SER A 369 -14.72 -5.23 -8.36
CA SER A 369 -13.64 -4.28 -8.11
C SER A 369 -13.81 -2.90 -8.79
N PRO A 370 -14.31 -2.82 -10.07
CA PRO A 370 -14.57 -1.53 -10.69
C PRO A 370 -15.60 -0.67 -9.95
N ASP A 371 -16.64 -1.29 -9.38
CA ASP A 371 -17.68 -0.57 -8.65
C ASP A 371 -17.13 0.00 -7.33
N CYS A 372 -16.30 -0.77 -6.62
CA CYS A 372 -15.62 -0.31 -5.42
C CYS A 372 -14.65 0.86 -5.71
N VAL A 373 -13.89 0.76 -6.80
CA VAL A 373 -12.99 1.85 -7.23
C VAL A 373 -13.79 3.09 -7.59
N LYS A 374 -14.89 2.94 -8.32
CA LYS A 374 -15.79 4.04 -8.68
C LYS A 374 -16.32 4.75 -7.43
N GLN A 375 -16.85 4.00 -6.45
CA GLN A 375 -17.35 4.57 -5.20
C GLN A 375 -16.28 5.37 -4.44
N ARG A 376 -15.05 4.86 -4.39
CA ARG A 376 -13.94 5.58 -3.73
C ARG A 376 -13.58 6.86 -4.47
N CYS A 377 -13.55 6.83 -5.80
CA CYS A 377 -13.32 8.01 -6.62
C CYS A 377 -14.45 9.05 -6.43
N GLU A 378 -15.70 8.61 -6.40
CA GLU A 378 -16.86 9.48 -6.13
C GLU A 378 -16.80 10.08 -4.73
N LEU A 379 -16.36 9.32 -3.73
CA LEU A 379 -16.16 9.84 -2.36
C LEU A 379 -15.12 10.98 -2.33
N ILE A 380 -13.98 10.79 -3.02
CA ILE A 380 -12.94 11.83 -3.11
C ILE A 380 -13.48 13.08 -3.80
N VAL A 381 -14.18 12.91 -4.92
CA VAL A 381 -14.82 14.02 -5.66
C VAL A 381 -15.79 14.79 -4.76
N ASN A 382 -16.68 14.08 -4.07
CA ASN A 382 -17.69 14.68 -3.20
C ASN A 382 -17.06 15.41 -2.00
N ASN A 383 -16.07 14.81 -1.35
CA ASN A 383 -15.37 15.45 -0.24
C ASN A 383 -14.63 16.74 -0.68
N THR A 384 -14.00 16.70 -1.85
CA THR A 384 -13.31 17.88 -2.40
C THR A 384 -14.31 18.99 -2.75
N TYR A 385 -15.42 18.62 -3.40
CA TYR A 385 -16.53 19.56 -3.69
C TYR A 385 -17.08 20.19 -2.42
N GLN A 386 -17.41 19.39 -1.39
CA GLN A 386 -17.93 19.91 -0.12
C GLN A 386 -16.95 20.87 0.54
N ARG A 387 -15.65 20.50 0.60
CA ARG A 387 -14.61 21.39 1.11
C ARG A 387 -14.62 22.74 0.39
N TRP A 388 -14.72 22.76 -0.93
CA TRP A 388 -14.76 24.00 -1.70
C TRP A 388 -16.05 24.81 -1.47
N CYS A 389 -17.16 24.15 -1.11
CA CYS A 389 -18.43 24.83 -0.79
C CYS A 389 -18.45 25.46 0.62
N GLU A 390 -17.67 24.93 1.56
CA GLU A 390 -17.77 25.25 2.99
C GLU A 390 -16.58 26.06 3.51
N ASP A 391 -15.37 25.81 3.00
CA ASP A 391 -14.14 26.42 3.49
C ASP A 391 -14.11 27.93 3.14
N GLU A 392 -13.91 28.76 4.17
CA GLU A 392 -13.84 30.24 4.04
C GLU A 392 -12.62 30.71 3.23
N TYR A 393 -11.65 29.87 2.96
CA TYR A 393 -10.56 30.16 2.03
C TYR A 393 -11.07 30.53 0.64
N PHE A 394 -12.17 29.93 0.20
CA PHE A 394 -12.81 30.21 -1.08
C PHE A 394 -13.79 31.37 -0.91
N ASP A 395 -13.76 32.32 -1.84
CA ASP A 395 -14.66 33.50 -1.80
C ASP A 395 -16.15 33.13 -1.91
N ALA A 396 -17.01 34.09 -1.57
CA ALA A 396 -18.45 33.87 -1.53
C ALA A 396 -19.04 33.51 -2.90
N ASP A 397 -18.52 34.11 -3.98
CA ASP A 397 -19.01 33.88 -5.34
C ASP A 397 -18.63 32.47 -5.82
N THR A 398 -17.41 32.04 -5.57
CA THR A 398 -16.95 30.65 -5.82
C THR A 398 -17.82 29.63 -5.08
N ARG A 399 -18.09 29.85 -3.80
CA ARG A 399 -18.95 28.97 -3.01
C ARG A 399 -20.42 28.98 -3.49
N ALA A 400 -20.92 30.13 -3.92
CA ALA A 400 -22.27 30.25 -4.48
C ALA A 400 -22.39 29.51 -5.83
N GLU A 401 -21.39 29.66 -6.72
CA GLU A 401 -21.32 28.95 -7.99
C GLU A 401 -21.37 27.42 -7.78
N LEU A 402 -20.61 26.93 -6.82
CA LEU A 402 -20.58 25.48 -6.51
C LEU A 402 -21.89 24.99 -5.89
N LYS A 403 -22.50 25.77 -4.99
CA LYS A 403 -23.82 25.44 -4.42
C LYS A 403 -24.92 25.36 -5.47
N ALA A 404 -24.82 26.16 -6.54
CA ALA A 404 -25.79 26.13 -7.64
C ALA A 404 -25.79 24.84 -8.46
N ILE A 405 -24.73 24.05 -8.39
CA ILE A 405 -24.61 22.73 -9.08
C ILE A 405 -24.80 21.54 -8.13
N ALA A 406 -25.30 21.76 -6.92
CA ALA A 406 -25.44 20.70 -5.90
C ALA A 406 -26.25 19.49 -6.37
N ASP A 407 -27.24 19.69 -7.24
CA ASP A 407 -28.10 18.65 -7.79
C ASP A 407 -27.59 18.08 -9.12
N ASP A 408 -26.38 18.49 -9.58
CA ASP A 408 -25.76 17.98 -10.81
C ASP A 408 -24.47 17.18 -10.51
N PRO A 409 -24.58 15.87 -10.21
CA PRO A 409 -23.42 15.04 -9.89
C PRO A 409 -22.44 14.89 -11.06
N GLN A 410 -22.90 15.08 -12.31
CA GLN A 410 -22.02 15.00 -13.48
C GLN A 410 -21.12 16.25 -13.56
N GLU A 411 -21.67 17.42 -13.34
CA GLU A 411 -20.91 18.67 -13.33
C GLU A 411 -19.97 18.71 -12.11
N ILE A 412 -20.40 18.25 -10.93
CA ILE A 412 -19.53 18.11 -9.75
C ILE A 412 -18.34 17.20 -10.07
N LYS A 413 -18.60 16.03 -10.66
CA LYS A 413 -17.54 15.10 -11.07
C LYS A 413 -16.59 15.75 -12.06
N GLU A 414 -17.07 16.42 -13.09
CA GLU A 414 -16.26 17.06 -14.13
C GLU A 414 -15.33 18.14 -13.54
N ARG A 415 -15.79 18.85 -12.51
CA ARG A 415 -15.00 19.90 -11.85
C ARG A 415 -13.97 19.40 -10.85
N PHE A 416 -14.16 18.18 -10.29
CA PHE A 416 -13.36 17.70 -9.14
C PHE A 416 -12.72 16.33 -9.30
N TYR A 417 -12.88 15.62 -10.45
CA TYR A 417 -12.31 14.29 -10.64
C TYR A 417 -10.78 14.28 -10.73
N LYS A 418 -10.16 15.42 -11.01
CA LYS A 418 -8.72 15.64 -11.03
C LYS A 418 -8.38 17.11 -10.80
N ASP A 419 -7.12 17.40 -10.56
CA ASP A 419 -6.59 18.75 -10.63
C ASP A 419 -6.37 19.14 -12.10
N LEU A 420 -6.49 20.44 -12.41
CA LEU A 420 -6.15 20.97 -13.73
C LEU A 420 -4.67 20.72 -14.00
N GLU A 421 -4.38 19.99 -15.08
CA GLU A 421 -3.02 19.58 -15.41
C GLU A 421 -2.17 20.76 -15.86
N PHE A 422 -1.00 20.89 -15.25
CA PHE A 422 0.06 21.73 -15.74
C PHE A 422 0.77 20.95 -16.85
N GLY A 423 0.42 21.23 -18.12
CA GLY A 423 1.02 20.58 -19.29
C GLY A 423 2.40 21.17 -19.65
N THR A 424 2.92 20.78 -20.82
CA THR A 424 4.25 21.13 -21.34
C THR A 424 4.50 22.65 -21.51
N GLY A 425 3.95 23.49 -20.72
CA GLY A 425 4.19 24.93 -20.82
C GLY A 425 3.22 25.74 -20.02
N GLY A 426 2.35 25.13 -19.22
CA GLY A 426 1.42 25.81 -18.35
C GLY A 426 0.05 25.15 -18.25
N LEU A 427 -0.93 25.90 -17.71
CA LEU A 427 -2.32 25.46 -17.54
C LEU A 427 -3.18 25.86 -18.75
N ARG A 428 -4.22 25.09 -19.02
CA ARG A 428 -5.32 25.45 -19.91
C ARG A 428 -6.59 24.74 -19.47
N GLY A 429 -7.68 25.47 -19.31
CA GLY A 429 -8.95 24.89 -18.88
C GLY A 429 -10.14 25.83 -19.08
N ILE A 430 -11.33 25.31 -18.83
CA ILE A 430 -12.56 26.07 -18.77
C ILE A 430 -12.57 26.91 -17.50
N LEU A 431 -13.06 28.15 -17.58
CA LEU A 431 -13.27 29.04 -16.44
C LEU A 431 -14.36 28.50 -15.51
N GLY A 432 -14.18 28.65 -14.21
CA GLY A 432 -15.16 28.29 -13.19
C GLY A 432 -14.54 27.76 -11.91
N ALA A 433 -15.37 27.54 -10.92
CA ALA A 433 -15.00 26.96 -9.63
C ALA A 433 -14.71 25.46 -9.75
N GLY A 434 -13.67 24.96 -9.06
CA GLY A 434 -13.27 23.56 -9.03
C GLY A 434 -11.79 23.32 -9.33
N THR A 435 -11.29 22.15 -8.94
CA THR A 435 -9.87 21.80 -9.11
C THR A 435 -9.48 21.57 -10.57
N ASN A 436 -10.43 21.15 -11.42
CA ASN A 436 -10.24 20.93 -12.86
C ASN A 436 -10.76 22.13 -13.70
N ARG A 437 -10.67 23.31 -13.15
CA ARG A 437 -11.11 24.58 -13.81
C ARG A 437 -10.03 25.65 -13.66
N MET A 438 -10.04 26.61 -14.60
CA MET A 438 -9.25 27.84 -14.49
C MET A 438 -9.98 28.82 -13.56
N ASN A 439 -9.38 29.13 -12.44
CA ASN A 439 -9.83 30.09 -11.44
C ASN A 439 -8.62 30.68 -10.69
N ILE A 440 -8.86 31.64 -9.82
CA ILE A 440 -7.79 32.31 -9.07
C ILE A 440 -7.00 31.32 -8.20
N TYR A 441 -7.62 30.28 -7.66
CA TYR A 441 -6.99 29.30 -6.77
C TYR A 441 -6.07 28.35 -7.53
N THR A 442 -6.48 27.87 -8.71
CA THR A 442 -5.64 27.02 -9.57
C THR A 442 -4.48 27.81 -10.16
N VAL A 443 -4.68 29.07 -10.51
CA VAL A 443 -3.62 30.00 -10.94
C VAL A 443 -2.63 30.29 -9.81
N ARG A 444 -3.12 30.60 -8.60
CA ARG A 444 -2.27 30.79 -7.40
C ARG A 444 -1.43 29.54 -7.10
N LYS A 445 -2.04 28.35 -7.13
CA LYS A 445 -1.35 27.06 -6.92
C LYS A 445 -0.22 26.86 -7.95
N ALA A 446 -0.50 27.10 -9.21
CA ALA A 446 0.51 26.99 -10.28
C ALA A 446 1.63 28.03 -10.11
N THR A 447 1.27 29.25 -9.73
CA THR A 447 2.23 30.33 -9.49
C THR A 447 3.11 30.05 -8.27
N GLN A 448 2.55 29.49 -7.19
CA GLN A 448 3.34 29.08 -6.04
C GLN A 448 4.35 27.99 -6.39
N GLY A 449 3.95 26.99 -7.20
CA GLY A 449 4.87 25.97 -7.68
C GLY A 449 6.00 26.56 -8.54
N LEU A 450 5.69 27.51 -9.43
CA LEU A 450 6.69 28.24 -10.20
C LEU A 450 7.61 29.06 -9.29
N ALA A 451 7.06 29.75 -8.28
CA ALA A 451 7.85 30.51 -7.30
C ALA A 451 8.79 29.60 -6.50
N ASN A 452 8.32 28.43 -6.05
CA ASN A 452 9.14 27.45 -5.35
C ASN A 452 10.33 26.99 -6.23
N PHE A 453 10.07 26.73 -7.50
CA PHE A 453 11.11 26.35 -8.45
C PHE A 453 12.14 27.47 -8.66
N ILE A 454 11.70 28.72 -8.87
CA ILE A 454 12.59 29.89 -9.01
C ILE A 454 13.48 30.06 -7.78
N ILE A 455 12.94 29.87 -6.58
CA ILE A 455 13.70 29.94 -5.32
C ILE A 455 14.74 28.83 -5.23
N LYS A 456 14.39 27.59 -5.62
CA LYS A 456 15.35 26.46 -5.66
C LYS A 456 16.51 26.70 -6.63
N GLU A 457 16.25 27.37 -7.74
CA GLU A 457 17.28 27.77 -8.70
C GLU A 457 18.10 29.01 -8.23
N ASN A 458 17.80 29.59 -7.05
CA ASN A 458 18.41 30.82 -6.52
C ASN A 458 18.26 32.03 -7.48
N ALA A 459 17.18 32.09 -8.25
CA ALA A 459 16.98 33.03 -9.33
C ALA A 459 15.92 34.12 -9.02
N GLN A 460 15.42 34.17 -7.76
CA GLN A 460 14.35 35.09 -7.31
C GLN A 460 14.68 36.57 -7.47
N SER A 461 15.96 36.95 -7.43
CA SER A 461 16.39 38.35 -7.54
C SER A 461 16.14 38.99 -8.90
N LYS A 462 16.02 38.18 -9.97
CA LYS A 462 15.79 38.65 -11.34
C LYS A 462 14.36 39.04 -11.65
N GLY A 463 13.38 38.53 -10.88
CA GLY A 463 11.96 38.82 -11.06
C GLY A 463 11.29 38.05 -12.20
N VAL A 464 9.99 38.34 -12.39
CA VAL A 464 9.10 37.69 -13.38
C VAL A 464 8.30 38.74 -14.15
N ALA A 465 8.28 38.66 -15.50
CA ALA A 465 7.46 39.49 -16.37
C ALA A 465 6.08 38.87 -16.61
N ILE A 466 4.99 39.67 -16.63
CA ILE A 466 3.63 39.17 -16.73
C ILE A 466 2.86 39.95 -17.78
N ALA A 467 2.29 39.25 -18.76
CA ALA A 467 1.40 39.78 -19.78
C ALA A 467 0.08 38.98 -19.84
N PHE A 468 -0.93 39.55 -20.44
CA PHE A 468 -2.24 38.94 -20.55
C PHE A 468 -2.97 39.37 -21.83
N ASP A 469 -3.97 38.59 -22.21
CA ASP A 469 -4.83 38.86 -23.36
C ASP A 469 -6.20 39.44 -22.98
N SER A 470 -7.12 39.52 -23.94
CA SER A 470 -8.45 40.11 -23.78
C SER A 470 -9.51 39.16 -23.23
N ARG A 471 -9.15 37.97 -22.83
CA ARG A 471 -10.11 36.98 -22.33
C ARG A 471 -10.66 37.35 -20.97
N HIS A 472 -11.84 36.80 -20.67
CA HIS A 472 -12.42 36.91 -19.33
C HIS A 472 -11.42 36.40 -18.29
N MET A 473 -11.30 37.09 -17.19
CA MET A 473 -10.40 36.78 -16.05
C MET A 473 -8.89 36.87 -16.35
N SER A 474 -8.47 37.27 -17.57
CA SER A 474 -7.03 37.38 -17.86
C SER A 474 -6.32 38.46 -17.03
N PRO A 475 -6.89 39.68 -16.85
CA PRO A 475 -6.32 40.70 -15.97
C PRO A 475 -6.26 40.24 -14.51
N GLU A 476 -7.31 39.60 -14.01
CA GLU A 476 -7.40 39.09 -12.64
C GLU A 476 -6.37 38.01 -12.39
N PHE A 477 -6.23 37.02 -13.29
CA PHE A 477 -5.22 35.97 -13.18
C PHE A 477 -3.79 36.52 -13.27
N ALA A 478 -3.56 37.51 -14.11
CA ALA A 478 -2.26 38.17 -14.19
C ALA A 478 -1.92 38.90 -12.88
N LYS A 479 -2.90 39.58 -12.29
CA LYS A 479 -2.76 40.23 -10.98
C LYS A 479 -2.48 39.23 -9.89
N GLU A 480 -3.24 38.13 -9.80
CA GLU A 480 -3.03 37.06 -8.82
C GLU A 480 -1.65 36.40 -8.96
N THR A 481 -1.19 36.23 -10.19
CA THR A 481 0.18 35.77 -10.47
C THR A 481 1.21 36.75 -9.88
N ALA A 482 1.05 38.05 -10.11
CA ALA A 482 1.97 39.05 -9.59
C ALA A 482 1.99 39.10 -8.05
N LEU A 483 0.83 39.03 -7.41
CA LEU A 483 0.69 39.07 -5.96
C LEU A 483 1.24 37.80 -5.27
N CYS A 484 1.07 36.62 -5.89
CA CYS A 484 1.65 35.37 -5.41
C CYS A 484 3.20 35.39 -5.55
N MET A 485 3.76 35.91 -6.67
CA MET A 485 5.20 36.09 -6.83
C MET A 485 5.76 37.03 -5.78
N ALA A 486 5.11 38.21 -5.58
CA ALA A 486 5.52 39.20 -4.59
C ALA A 486 5.52 38.62 -3.17
N ALA A 487 4.48 37.85 -2.80
CA ALA A 487 4.39 37.17 -1.50
C ALA A 487 5.52 36.13 -1.26
N ASN A 488 6.17 35.65 -2.31
CA ASN A 488 7.34 34.80 -2.25
C ASN A 488 8.68 35.57 -2.39
N GLY A 489 8.65 36.90 -2.32
CA GLY A 489 9.85 37.76 -2.44
C GLY A 489 10.40 37.89 -3.86
N ILE A 490 9.61 37.55 -4.86
CA ILE A 490 9.98 37.63 -6.28
C ILE A 490 9.32 38.84 -6.90
N LYS A 491 10.12 39.76 -7.45
CA LYS A 491 9.57 40.98 -8.08
C LYS A 491 8.77 40.63 -9.34
N ALA A 492 7.57 41.14 -9.43
CA ALA A 492 6.67 40.99 -10.56
C ALA A 492 6.60 42.28 -11.40
N TYR A 493 6.85 42.17 -12.69
CA TYR A 493 6.73 43.23 -13.69
C TYR A 493 5.49 42.92 -14.54
N ILE A 494 4.42 43.70 -14.36
CA ILE A 494 3.13 43.47 -15.01
C ILE A 494 2.78 44.56 -16.00
N PHE A 495 2.30 44.19 -17.20
CA PHE A 495 1.79 45.15 -18.15
C PHE A 495 0.43 45.75 -17.70
N PRO A 496 0.14 47.04 -17.93
CA PRO A 496 -1.08 47.72 -17.49
C PRO A 496 -2.31 47.33 -18.33
N SER A 497 -2.09 46.75 -19.51
CA SER A 497 -3.14 46.35 -20.44
C SER A 497 -2.61 45.23 -21.35
N LEU A 498 -3.48 44.75 -22.22
CA LEU A 498 -3.19 43.64 -23.15
C LEU A 498 -1.85 43.78 -23.86
N ARG A 499 -1.04 42.77 -23.84
CA ARG A 499 0.17 42.66 -24.69
C ARG A 499 0.28 41.29 -25.30
N PRO A 500 0.76 41.21 -26.58
CA PRO A 500 0.95 39.92 -27.25
C PRO A 500 2.16 39.16 -26.70
N THR A 501 2.12 37.83 -26.81
CA THR A 501 3.19 36.94 -26.38
C THR A 501 4.62 37.36 -26.82
N PRO A 502 4.86 37.86 -28.06
CA PRO A 502 6.20 38.35 -28.44
C PRO A 502 6.69 39.52 -27.58
N MET A 503 5.79 40.37 -27.10
CA MET A 503 6.17 41.47 -26.20
C MET A 503 6.52 40.96 -24.80
N LEU A 504 5.87 39.91 -24.30
CA LEU A 504 6.29 39.25 -23.06
C LEU A 504 7.72 38.70 -23.22
N SER A 505 7.98 37.93 -24.29
CA SER A 505 9.29 37.35 -24.55
C SER A 505 10.38 38.43 -24.64
N PHE A 506 10.07 39.58 -25.25
CA PHE A 506 10.98 40.73 -25.33
C PHE A 506 11.20 41.36 -23.94
N ALA A 507 10.12 41.70 -23.22
CA ALA A 507 10.18 42.32 -21.89
C ALA A 507 10.97 41.47 -20.90
N LEU A 508 10.76 40.15 -20.89
CA LEU A 508 11.47 39.22 -20.04
C LEU A 508 12.98 39.30 -20.23
N ARG A 509 13.46 39.32 -21.49
CA ARG A 509 14.89 39.42 -21.80
C ARG A 509 15.43 40.82 -21.55
N GLU A 510 14.68 41.86 -21.90
CA GLU A 510 15.06 43.25 -21.72
C GLU A 510 15.21 43.63 -20.24
N LEU A 511 14.36 43.13 -19.38
CA LEU A 511 14.39 43.32 -17.92
C LEU A 511 15.33 42.33 -17.22
N GLY A 512 15.89 41.35 -17.93
CA GLY A 512 16.72 40.31 -17.34
C GLY A 512 15.97 39.39 -16.35
N CYS A 513 14.66 39.18 -16.54
CA CYS A 513 13.84 38.33 -15.67
C CYS A 513 14.22 36.86 -15.79
N THR A 514 14.02 36.10 -14.70
CA THR A 514 14.19 34.64 -14.68
C THR A 514 13.12 33.93 -15.48
N ALA A 515 11.88 34.39 -15.34
CA ALA A 515 10.73 33.77 -15.97
C ALA A 515 9.72 34.81 -16.45
N GLY A 516 8.81 34.38 -17.29
CA GLY A 516 7.69 35.17 -17.74
C GLY A 516 6.41 34.37 -17.74
N VAL A 517 5.29 35.05 -17.53
CA VAL A 517 3.96 34.43 -17.58
C VAL A 517 3.07 35.20 -18.55
N VAL A 518 2.42 34.48 -19.47
CA VAL A 518 1.35 35.07 -20.26
C VAL A 518 0.02 34.36 -19.99
N VAL A 519 -0.97 35.14 -19.56
CA VAL A 519 -2.33 34.62 -19.33
C VAL A 519 -3.11 34.69 -20.64
N THR A 520 -3.28 33.53 -21.26
CA THR A 520 -3.94 33.39 -22.56
C THR A 520 -4.27 31.93 -22.88
N ALA A 521 -5.41 31.70 -23.53
CA ALA A 521 -5.74 30.41 -24.13
C ALA A 521 -5.62 30.42 -25.67
N SER A 522 -4.86 31.37 -26.26
CA SER A 522 -4.63 31.46 -27.71
C SER A 522 -5.93 31.57 -28.51
N HIS A 523 -6.27 30.53 -29.29
CA HIS A 523 -7.45 30.48 -30.17
C HIS A 523 -8.61 29.60 -29.61
N ASN A 524 -8.51 29.12 -28.38
CA ASN A 524 -9.60 28.35 -27.76
C ASN A 524 -10.88 29.18 -27.63
N PRO A 525 -12.06 28.54 -27.53
CA PRO A 525 -13.34 29.22 -27.26
C PRO A 525 -13.30 30.17 -26.05
N PRO A 526 -14.24 31.16 -25.95
CA PRO A 526 -14.15 32.23 -24.94
C PRO A 526 -14.28 31.73 -23.49
N GLN A 527 -14.87 30.57 -23.25
CA GLN A 527 -14.98 29.96 -21.93
C GLN A 527 -13.65 29.38 -21.40
N TYR A 528 -12.61 29.31 -22.24
CA TYR A 528 -11.27 28.85 -21.84
C TYR A 528 -10.38 30.02 -21.46
N ASN A 529 -9.48 29.73 -20.48
CA ASN A 529 -8.30 30.56 -20.28
C ASN A 529 -7.07 29.66 -20.06
N GLY A 530 -5.88 30.25 -19.98
CA GLY A 530 -4.63 29.52 -19.81
C GLY A 530 -3.57 30.37 -19.13
N TYR A 531 -2.54 29.71 -18.69
CA TYR A 531 -1.40 30.25 -17.97
C TYR A 531 -0.15 29.63 -18.55
N LYS A 532 0.64 30.37 -19.35
CA LYS A 532 1.84 29.88 -20.04
C LYS A 532 3.09 30.44 -19.40
N VAL A 533 4.07 29.58 -19.19
CA VAL A 533 5.35 29.93 -18.56
C VAL A 533 6.47 30.01 -19.59
N TYR A 534 7.28 31.03 -19.48
CA TYR A 534 8.48 31.32 -20.26
C TYR A 534 9.70 31.36 -19.34
N TRP A 535 10.90 31.12 -19.88
CA TRP A 535 12.13 31.18 -19.11
C TRP A 535 13.05 32.31 -19.61
N GLU A 536 14.17 32.50 -18.95
CA GLU A 536 15.10 33.64 -19.18
C GLU A 536 15.58 33.83 -20.63
N ASP A 537 15.53 32.81 -21.47
CA ASP A 537 15.83 32.87 -22.90
C ASP A 537 14.69 33.49 -23.72
N GLY A 538 13.55 33.78 -23.12
CA GLY A 538 12.34 34.30 -23.77
C GLY A 538 11.51 33.25 -24.47
N ALA A 539 11.85 31.97 -24.38
CA ALA A 539 11.08 30.87 -24.93
C ALA A 539 10.12 30.24 -23.90
N GLN A 540 9.07 29.64 -24.41
CA GLN A 540 8.17 28.84 -23.55
C GLN A 540 8.94 27.66 -22.97
N ILE A 541 8.75 27.34 -21.69
CA ILE A 541 9.42 26.24 -21.00
C ILE A 541 9.20 24.91 -21.73
N THR A 542 10.25 24.08 -21.72
CA THR A 542 10.27 22.73 -22.25
C THR A 542 11.00 21.79 -21.27
N ALA A 543 11.06 20.52 -21.57
CA ALA A 543 11.79 19.54 -20.76
C ALA A 543 13.28 19.94 -20.62
N PRO A 544 13.87 19.80 -19.42
CA PRO A 544 13.33 19.21 -18.19
C PRO A 544 12.59 20.18 -17.26
N LYS A 545 12.62 21.50 -17.53
CA LYS A 545 12.08 22.54 -16.62
C LYS A 545 10.58 22.42 -16.41
N ASP A 546 9.81 22.06 -17.43
CA ASP A 546 8.38 21.81 -17.33
C ASP A 546 8.07 20.77 -16.25
N LYS A 547 8.77 19.63 -16.27
CA LYS A 547 8.59 18.55 -15.28
C LYS A 547 9.00 18.96 -13.88
N GLN A 548 10.05 19.75 -13.76
CA GLN A 548 10.52 20.26 -12.47
C GLN A 548 9.48 21.21 -11.85
N ILE A 549 8.91 22.12 -12.62
CA ILE A 549 7.85 23.02 -12.17
C ILE A 549 6.59 22.24 -11.83
N ILE A 550 6.19 21.26 -12.65
CA ILE A 550 5.06 20.37 -12.38
C ILE A 550 5.22 19.67 -11.01
N THR A 551 6.44 19.20 -10.71
CA THR A 551 6.73 18.55 -9.43
C THR A 551 6.48 19.51 -8.25
N GLU A 552 6.88 20.76 -8.35
CA GLU A 552 6.64 21.77 -7.31
C GLU A 552 5.14 22.09 -7.16
N VAL A 553 4.41 22.17 -8.28
CA VAL A 553 2.94 22.38 -8.24
C VAL A 553 2.22 21.21 -7.58
N GLN A 554 2.63 19.97 -7.89
CA GLN A 554 2.04 18.77 -7.32
C GLN A 554 2.38 18.57 -5.84
N ALA A 555 3.52 19.09 -5.38
CA ALA A 555 3.89 19.07 -3.96
C ALA A 555 2.99 19.96 -3.08
N ILE A 556 2.22 20.87 -3.68
CA ILE A 556 1.25 21.71 -2.96
C ILE A 556 -0.04 20.90 -2.78
N THR A 557 -0.20 20.34 -1.60
CA THR A 557 -1.37 19.50 -1.23
C THR A 557 -2.44 20.27 -0.45
N ASP A 558 -2.08 21.44 0.10
CA ASP A 558 -3.00 22.31 0.82
C ASP A 558 -2.87 23.75 0.32
N PHE A 559 -3.99 24.43 0.14
CA PHE A 559 -4.03 25.85 -0.24
C PHE A 559 -3.40 26.78 0.82
N ALA A 560 -3.30 26.37 2.07
CA ALA A 560 -2.55 27.09 3.10
C ALA A 560 -1.05 27.25 2.78
N GLN A 561 -0.51 26.44 1.87
CA GLN A 561 0.86 26.53 1.39
C GLN A 561 1.05 27.64 0.32
N VAL A 562 -0.05 28.16 -0.23
CA VAL A 562 -0.05 29.18 -1.27
C VAL A 562 0.00 30.55 -0.62
N LYS A 563 1.05 31.30 -0.90
CA LYS A 563 1.25 32.65 -0.38
C LYS A 563 0.64 33.69 -1.34
N THR A 564 -0.02 34.67 -0.77
CA THR A 564 -0.52 35.85 -1.49
C THR A 564 -0.44 37.07 -0.58
N MET A 565 -0.48 38.28 -1.14
CA MET A 565 -0.49 39.52 -0.39
C MET A 565 -1.36 40.55 -1.10
N SER A 566 -1.65 41.68 -0.42
CA SER A 566 -2.37 42.78 -1.04
C SER A 566 -1.50 43.47 -2.09
N GLU A 567 -2.13 44.12 -3.06
CA GLU A 567 -1.44 44.91 -4.07
C GLU A 567 -0.72 46.13 -3.44
N GLU A 568 -1.29 46.69 -2.38
CA GLU A 568 -0.74 47.84 -1.63
C GLU A 568 0.57 47.43 -0.94
N ASP A 569 0.56 46.29 -0.25
CA ASP A 569 1.77 45.75 0.40
C ASP A 569 2.83 45.36 -0.60
N ALA A 570 2.45 44.74 -1.73
CA ALA A 570 3.38 44.33 -2.79
C ALA A 570 4.06 45.58 -3.44
N LYS A 571 3.33 46.65 -3.67
CA LYS A 571 3.86 47.94 -4.14
C LYS A 571 4.76 48.61 -3.11
N ALA A 572 4.33 48.64 -1.85
CA ALA A 572 5.12 49.20 -0.75
C ALA A 572 6.44 48.47 -0.54
N ALA A 573 6.46 47.15 -0.77
CA ALA A 573 7.67 46.33 -0.71
C ALA A 573 8.57 46.44 -1.99
N GLY A 574 8.11 47.19 -3.02
CA GLY A 574 8.85 47.30 -4.31
C GLY A 574 8.84 46.02 -5.14
N LEU A 575 7.92 45.09 -4.83
CA LEU A 575 7.82 43.78 -5.49
C LEU A 575 6.74 43.69 -6.56
N TYR A 576 5.97 44.78 -6.76
CA TYR A 576 4.96 44.88 -7.81
C TYR A 576 5.20 46.16 -8.62
N GLU A 577 5.63 45.99 -9.86
CA GLU A 577 5.95 47.11 -10.76
C GLU A 577 5.11 47.03 -12.04
N VAL A 578 4.41 48.13 -12.35
CA VAL A 578 3.69 48.27 -13.61
C VAL A 578 4.66 48.76 -14.67
N ILE A 579 4.90 47.93 -15.67
CA ILE A 579 5.73 48.27 -16.84
C ILE A 579 4.82 48.66 -18.02
N GLY A 580 5.26 49.58 -18.90
CA GLY A 580 4.38 50.01 -19.98
C GLY A 580 5.11 50.66 -21.13
N GLU A 581 4.94 51.99 -21.30
CA GLU A 581 5.42 52.71 -22.47
C GLU A 581 6.92 52.56 -22.74
N GLU A 582 7.73 52.52 -21.71
CA GLU A 582 9.17 52.36 -21.84
C GLU A 582 9.55 51.03 -22.53
N ILE A 583 8.90 49.93 -22.11
CA ILE A 583 9.14 48.60 -22.74
C ILE A 583 8.53 48.56 -24.15
N ASP A 584 7.36 49.19 -24.34
CA ASP A 584 6.75 49.31 -25.65
C ASP A 584 7.67 50.07 -26.62
N ASP A 585 8.28 51.19 -26.18
CA ASP A 585 9.19 51.99 -26.97
C ASP A 585 10.45 51.24 -27.41
N ARG A 586 11.07 50.52 -26.46
CA ARG A 586 12.22 49.65 -26.74
C ARG A 586 11.86 48.53 -27.73
N TYR A 587 10.64 47.95 -27.57
CA TYR A 587 10.17 46.95 -28.52
C TYR A 587 9.94 47.49 -29.91
N MET A 588 9.34 48.71 -30.03
CA MET A 588 9.19 49.39 -31.32
C MET A 588 10.51 49.74 -31.98
N GLU A 589 11.48 50.18 -31.20
CA GLU A 589 12.83 50.47 -31.74
C GLU A 589 13.53 49.16 -32.25
N ALA A 590 13.38 48.04 -31.51
CA ALA A 590 13.88 46.78 -31.97
C ALA A 590 13.21 46.33 -33.28
N LEU A 591 11.89 46.55 -33.44
CA LEU A 591 11.15 46.22 -34.65
C LEU A 591 11.58 47.08 -35.84
N LYS A 592 11.88 48.40 -35.65
CA LYS A 592 12.36 49.26 -36.72
C LYS A 592 13.67 48.76 -37.34
N ASN A 593 14.54 48.19 -36.53
CA ASN A 593 15.80 47.62 -36.98
C ASN A 593 15.63 46.34 -37.83
N LEU A 594 14.45 45.75 -37.85
CA LEU A 594 14.09 44.59 -38.67
C LEU A 594 13.50 44.96 -40.03
N VAL A 595 13.26 46.25 -40.30
CA VAL A 595 12.71 46.73 -41.56
C VAL A 595 13.78 46.62 -42.66
N LEU A 596 13.57 45.73 -43.63
CA LEU A 596 14.55 45.43 -44.68
C LEU A 596 14.54 46.44 -45.81
N ARG A 597 13.43 47.13 -46.04
CA ARG A 597 13.24 48.04 -47.20
C ARG A 597 12.53 49.33 -46.81
N PRO A 598 13.16 50.19 -46.02
CA PRO A 598 12.56 51.42 -45.55
C PRO A 598 12.22 52.40 -46.68
N GLU A 599 12.98 52.37 -47.80
CA GLU A 599 12.73 53.18 -49.00
C GLU A 599 11.37 52.87 -49.65
N ALA A 600 11.01 51.57 -49.73
CA ALA A 600 9.74 51.16 -50.30
C ALA A 600 8.56 51.64 -49.44
N ILE A 601 8.72 51.72 -48.13
CA ILE A 601 7.71 52.26 -47.21
C ILE A 601 7.54 53.75 -47.51
N LYS A 602 8.60 54.51 -47.62
CA LYS A 602 8.54 55.95 -47.89
C LYS A 602 7.86 56.27 -49.24
N GLU A 603 8.10 55.46 -50.26
CA GLU A 603 7.52 55.65 -51.60
C GLU A 603 6.04 55.29 -51.68
N GLN A 604 5.56 54.41 -50.84
CA GLN A 604 4.20 53.87 -50.92
C GLN A 604 3.28 54.28 -49.78
N ALA A 605 3.80 54.91 -48.71
CA ALA A 605 3.02 55.20 -47.50
C ALA A 605 1.75 56.04 -47.79
N ASP A 606 1.89 57.04 -48.63
CA ASP A 606 0.73 57.92 -48.97
C ASP A 606 -0.30 57.23 -49.88
N LYS A 607 0.05 56.14 -50.53
CA LYS A 607 -0.81 55.37 -51.45
C LYS A 607 -1.46 54.19 -50.80
N LEU A 608 -0.95 53.72 -49.69
CA LEU A 608 -1.39 52.52 -49.02
C LEU A 608 -2.50 52.85 -47.99
N LYS A 609 -3.66 52.22 -48.13
CA LYS A 609 -4.77 52.31 -47.17
C LYS A 609 -4.88 51.00 -46.43
N ILE A 610 -4.66 51.00 -45.14
CA ILE A 610 -4.72 49.82 -44.30
C ILE A 610 -5.96 49.90 -43.39
N VAL A 611 -6.82 48.89 -43.47
CA VAL A 611 -7.90 48.67 -42.49
C VAL A 611 -7.43 47.57 -41.56
N TYR A 612 -7.23 47.93 -40.32
CA TYR A 612 -6.74 46.99 -39.31
C TYR A 612 -7.79 46.78 -38.20
N THR A 613 -8.07 45.54 -37.89
CA THR A 613 -8.87 45.14 -36.72
C THR A 613 -8.08 44.19 -35.82
N PRO A 614 -7.98 44.49 -34.51
CA PRO A 614 -7.32 43.61 -33.53
C PRO A 614 -8.20 42.51 -32.98
N LEU A 615 -9.50 42.43 -33.38
CA LEU A 615 -10.49 41.53 -32.78
C LEU A 615 -10.25 40.03 -33.18
N HIS A 616 -10.11 39.14 -32.18
CA HIS A 616 -10.13 39.35 -30.72
C HIS A 616 -8.75 39.17 -30.10
N GLY A 617 -7.72 39.74 -30.70
CA GLY A 617 -6.33 39.61 -30.29
C GLY A 617 -5.80 40.77 -29.44
N THR A 618 -4.51 40.79 -29.24
CA THR A 618 -3.78 41.74 -28.38
C THR A 618 -2.97 42.78 -29.17
N GLY A 619 -3.12 42.81 -30.51
CA GLY A 619 -2.27 43.61 -31.42
C GLY A 619 -2.62 45.09 -31.51
N ASN A 620 -3.68 45.59 -30.84
CA ASN A 620 -4.17 46.98 -31.00
C ASN A 620 -3.03 48.02 -30.82
N ILE A 621 -2.35 48.02 -29.70
CA ILE A 621 -1.29 48.99 -29.39
C ILE A 621 -0.06 48.75 -30.27
N PRO A 622 0.58 47.57 -30.29
CA PRO A 622 1.83 47.39 -31.00
C PRO A 622 1.71 47.54 -32.53
N VAL A 623 0.65 46.97 -33.11
CA VAL A 623 0.49 47.04 -34.59
C VAL A 623 0.23 48.48 -35.04
N ARG A 624 -0.62 49.21 -34.33
CA ARG A 624 -0.90 50.62 -34.65
C ARG A 624 0.37 51.50 -34.49
N ARG A 625 1.23 51.17 -33.52
CA ARG A 625 2.51 51.90 -33.33
C ARG A 625 3.51 51.59 -34.41
N VAL A 626 3.59 50.35 -34.89
CA VAL A 626 4.50 49.95 -35.99
C VAL A 626 4.04 50.53 -37.32
N LEU A 627 2.70 50.67 -37.56
CA LEU A 627 2.16 51.21 -38.82
C LEU A 627 2.16 52.73 -38.90
N LYS A 628 2.47 53.42 -37.82
CA LYS A 628 2.66 54.91 -37.79
C LYS A 628 4.10 55.26 -38.07
#